data_2cf3abb778399b607c95f37b1d447951
#
_entry.id   2cf3abb778399b607c95f37b1d447951
#
_cell.length_a   1.000
_cell.length_b   1.000
_cell.length_c   1.000
_cell.angle_alpha   90.00
_cell.angle_beta   90.00
_cell.angle_gamma   90.00
#
_symmetry.space_group_name_H-M   'P 1'
#
loop_
_entity.id
_entity.type
_entity.pdbx_description
1 polymer ?
#
loop_
_entity_poly.entity_id
_entity_poly.type
_entity_poly.pdbx_seq_one_letter_code
_entity_poly.pdbx_strand_id
1 'polypeptide(L)'
;AYALMNAEAIYDGQRGVEPDKRVFLLTRSGFAGLQRYSTATWSGDIATRWEDMKAQISAGLNFAVSGIPYWTMDIGGFCVENRYVAGQMEFNKTGRENADYKEWRELNTRWYQFGAFCPLFRAHGQYPYREVWNIAPAGHPCYNSIVYYTKLRYNMMPYIYSLAGC
;
A
#
# COMPACT_ATOMS: atom_id res chain seq x y z
N ALA A 1 -10.92 10.98 -19.10
CA ALA A 1 -10.61 9.96 -20.11
C ALA A 1 -9.11 9.70 -20.29
N TYR A 2 -8.22 10.65 -19.93
CA TYR A 2 -6.77 10.48 -20.15
C TYR A 2 -6.21 9.17 -19.55
N ALA A 3 -6.52 8.89 -18.28
CA ALA A 3 -6.06 7.68 -17.61
C ALA A 3 -6.49 6.39 -18.34
N LEU A 4 -7.71 6.35 -18.84
CA LEU A 4 -8.24 5.21 -19.58
C LEU A 4 -7.51 5.01 -20.91
N MET A 5 -7.38 6.08 -21.70
CA MET A 5 -6.68 6.03 -23.00
C MET A 5 -5.20 5.66 -22.84
N ASN A 6 -4.55 6.17 -21.80
CA ASN A 6 -3.16 5.83 -21.52
C ASN A 6 -3.01 4.35 -21.11
N ALA A 7 -3.92 3.84 -20.28
CA ALA A 7 -3.92 2.43 -19.88
C ALA A 7 -4.17 1.50 -21.07
N GLU A 8 -5.11 1.86 -21.97
CA GLU A 8 -5.37 1.15 -23.21
C GLU A 8 -4.11 1.06 -24.08
N ALA A 9 -3.46 2.18 -24.36
CA ALA A 9 -2.27 2.20 -25.20
C ALA A 9 -1.13 1.35 -24.63
N ILE A 10 -0.92 1.37 -23.31
CA ILE A 10 0.11 0.56 -22.66
C ILE A 10 -0.28 -0.93 -22.69
N TYR A 11 -1.54 -1.24 -22.39
CA TYR A 11 -2.06 -2.61 -22.43
C TYR A 11 -1.89 -3.24 -23.81
N ASP A 12 -2.36 -2.54 -24.86
CA ASP A 12 -2.29 -3.01 -26.25
C ASP A 12 -0.83 -3.16 -26.70
N GLY A 13 0.04 -2.21 -26.33
CA GLY A 13 1.46 -2.29 -26.63
C GLY A 13 2.13 -3.54 -26.00
N GLN A 14 1.86 -3.81 -24.72
CA GLN A 14 2.40 -5.01 -24.05
C GLN A 14 1.84 -6.30 -24.64
N ARG A 15 0.53 -6.35 -24.93
CA ARG A 15 -0.11 -7.53 -25.56
C ARG A 15 0.37 -7.74 -26.97
N GLY A 16 0.68 -6.68 -27.70
CA GLY A 16 1.25 -6.77 -29.06
C GLY A 16 2.65 -7.38 -29.10
N VAL A 17 3.45 -7.16 -28.06
CA VAL A 17 4.82 -7.71 -27.94
C VAL A 17 4.81 -9.13 -27.38
N GLU A 18 4.03 -9.38 -26.33
CA GLU A 18 3.97 -10.66 -25.60
C GLU A 18 2.52 -11.09 -25.34
N PRO A 19 1.83 -11.63 -26.36
CA PRO A 19 0.38 -11.91 -26.29
C PRO A 19 0.01 -12.97 -25.23
N ASP A 20 0.93 -13.84 -24.86
CA ASP A 20 0.69 -14.91 -23.89
C ASP A 20 0.91 -14.48 -22.43
N LYS A 21 1.52 -13.32 -22.21
CA LYS A 21 1.72 -12.78 -20.84
C LYS A 21 0.53 -11.93 -20.39
N ARG A 22 0.19 -12.08 -19.11
CA ARG A 22 -0.80 -11.20 -18.46
C ARG A 22 -0.20 -9.83 -18.28
N VAL A 23 -0.99 -8.79 -18.57
CA VAL A 23 -0.64 -7.40 -18.29
C VAL A 23 -1.05 -7.04 -16.86
N PHE A 24 -0.25 -6.25 -16.19
CA PHE A 24 -0.58 -5.59 -14.93
C PHE A 24 -0.06 -4.16 -14.97
N LEU A 25 -0.97 -3.20 -14.78
CA LEU A 25 -0.64 -1.78 -14.73
C LEU A 25 -0.96 -1.23 -13.35
N LEU A 26 -0.12 -0.32 -12.87
CA LEU A 26 -0.37 0.47 -11.67
C LEU A 26 -0.25 1.95 -12.04
N THR A 27 -1.30 2.72 -11.83
CA THR A 27 -1.37 4.14 -12.21
C THR A 27 -1.89 5.02 -11.09
N ARG A 28 -1.42 6.27 -11.03
CA ARG A 28 -1.89 7.28 -10.06
C ARG A 28 -3.26 7.85 -10.40
N SER A 29 -3.73 7.67 -11.62
CA SER A 29 -4.98 8.23 -12.08
C SER A 29 -6.05 7.16 -12.23
N GLY A 30 -7.26 7.48 -11.77
CA GLY A 30 -8.42 6.62 -11.91
C GLY A 30 -9.40 7.16 -12.97
N PHE A 31 -10.04 6.24 -13.68
CA PHE A 31 -11.18 6.53 -14.55
C PHE A 31 -12.05 5.27 -14.69
N ALA A 32 -13.36 5.46 -14.86
CA ALA A 32 -14.28 4.34 -15.04
C ALA A 32 -13.86 3.46 -16.23
N GLY A 33 -13.79 2.15 -16.01
CA GLY A 33 -13.41 1.19 -17.05
C GLY A 33 -11.93 0.80 -17.07
N LEU A 34 -11.08 1.34 -16.20
CA LEU A 34 -9.65 0.99 -16.11
C LEU A 34 -9.40 -0.50 -15.91
N GLN A 35 -10.28 -1.20 -15.20
CA GLN A 35 -10.16 -2.63 -14.93
C GLN A 35 -10.11 -3.48 -16.22
N ARG A 36 -10.68 -3.02 -17.32
CA ARG A 36 -10.62 -3.73 -18.61
C ARG A 36 -9.19 -3.81 -19.19
N TYR A 37 -8.29 -2.96 -18.72
CA TYR A 37 -6.88 -2.92 -19.13
C TYR A 37 -5.96 -3.43 -18.00
N SER A 38 -6.46 -4.31 -17.13
CA SER A 38 -5.70 -4.92 -16.03
C SER A 38 -5.01 -3.87 -15.14
N THR A 39 -5.69 -2.76 -14.91
CA THR A 39 -5.13 -1.59 -14.23
C THR A 39 -5.62 -1.50 -12.80
N ALA A 40 -4.67 -1.41 -11.88
CA ALA A 40 -4.88 -0.97 -10.51
C ALA A 40 -4.49 0.51 -10.36
N THR A 41 -5.05 1.17 -9.37
CA THR A 41 -4.68 2.56 -9.03
C THR A 41 -4.32 2.69 -7.55
N TRP A 42 -3.54 3.71 -7.21
CA TRP A 42 -3.24 4.04 -5.81
C TRP A 42 -3.33 5.53 -5.56
N SER A 43 -3.39 5.91 -4.30
CA SER A 43 -3.63 7.29 -3.85
C SER A 43 -2.44 8.23 -4.00
N GLY A 44 -1.30 7.75 -4.50
CA GLY A 44 -0.10 8.58 -4.70
C GLY A 44 0.63 8.90 -3.40
N ASP A 45 1.27 10.07 -3.34
CA ASP A 45 2.21 10.49 -2.30
C ASP A 45 1.49 11.02 -1.06
N ILE A 46 0.69 10.18 -0.41
CA ILE A 46 -0.02 10.52 0.84
C ILE A 46 0.97 10.68 2.00
N ALA A 47 0.62 11.51 2.99
CA ALA A 47 1.47 11.73 4.14
C ALA A 47 1.39 10.59 5.17
N THR A 48 2.48 10.40 5.91
CA THR A 48 2.55 9.46 7.04
C THR A 48 1.89 10.10 8.27
N ARG A 49 0.54 10.12 8.29
CA ARG A 49 -0.31 10.73 9.33
C ARG A 49 -1.53 9.85 9.61
N TRP A 50 -2.08 10.00 10.79
CA TRP A 50 -3.32 9.31 11.19
C TRP A 50 -4.52 9.74 10.36
N GLU A 51 -4.63 11.02 10.05
CA GLU A 51 -5.70 11.58 9.22
C GLU A 51 -5.66 11.03 7.80
N ASP A 52 -4.46 10.95 7.22
CA ASP A 52 -4.25 10.37 5.89
C ASP A 52 -4.62 8.89 5.90
N MET A 53 -4.18 8.12 6.89
CA MET A 53 -4.55 6.71 7.02
C MET A 53 -6.06 6.54 7.12
N LYS A 54 -6.74 7.33 7.95
CA LYS A 54 -8.20 7.30 8.09
C LYS A 54 -8.90 7.61 6.75
N ALA A 55 -8.40 8.61 6.02
CA ALA A 55 -8.94 8.98 4.72
C ALA A 55 -8.80 7.86 3.68
N GLN A 56 -7.71 7.05 3.73
CA GLN A 56 -7.52 5.94 2.81
C GLN A 56 -8.57 4.85 2.95
N ILE A 57 -9.11 4.62 4.15
CA ILE A 57 -10.18 3.64 4.37
C ILE A 57 -11.42 4.04 3.57
N SER A 58 -11.86 5.29 3.71
CA SER A 58 -13.00 5.82 2.95
C SER A 58 -12.71 5.91 1.45
N ALA A 59 -11.50 6.30 1.07
CA ALA A 59 -11.08 6.39 -0.32
C ALA A 59 -11.17 5.02 -1.02
N GLY A 60 -10.63 3.97 -0.42
CA GLY A 60 -10.67 2.62 -0.98
C GLY A 60 -12.11 2.12 -1.19
N LEU A 61 -12.99 2.36 -0.21
CA LEU A 61 -14.41 2.00 -0.33
C LEU A 61 -15.10 2.80 -1.46
N ASN A 62 -14.83 4.10 -1.56
CA ASN A 62 -15.41 4.94 -2.61
C ASN A 62 -14.93 4.53 -4.02
N PHE A 63 -13.66 4.17 -4.17
CA PHE A 63 -13.14 3.60 -5.42
C PHE A 63 -13.85 2.29 -5.78
N ALA A 64 -14.00 1.39 -4.81
CA ALA A 64 -14.65 0.10 -5.03
C ALA A 64 -16.11 0.27 -5.49
N VAL A 65 -16.92 1.08 -4.80
CA VAL A 65 -18.34 1.32 -5.18
C VAL A 65 -18.47 2.12 -6.46
N SER A 66 -17.42 2.84 -6.88
CA SER A 66 -17.37 3.56 -8.17
C SER A 66 -16.94 2.65 -9.34
N GLY A 67 -16.78 1.33 -9.12
CA GLY A 67 -16.40 0.39 -10.15
C GLY A 67 -14.89 0.34 -10.43
N ILE A 68 -14.04 0.79 -9.49
CA ILE A 68 -12.57 0.70 -9.55
C ILE A 68 -12.10 -0.08 -8.32
N PRO A 69 -12.34 -1.40 -8.24
CA PRO A 69 -12.05 -2.19 -7.04
C PRO A 69 -10.56 -2.45 -6.83
N TYR A 70 -9.76 -2.43 -7.89
CA TYR A 70 -8.32 -2.68 -7.81
C TYR A 70 -7.58 -1.41 -7.39
N TRP A 71 -7.74 -1.08 -6.12
CA TRP A 71 -7.15 0.09 -5.51
C TRP A 71 -6.17 -0.30 -4.38
N THR A 72 -5.19 0.55 -4.15
CA THR A 72 -4.26 0.45 -3.03
C THR A 72 -3.81 1.84 -2.54
N MET A 73 -2.97 1.85 -1.55
CA MET A 73 -2.23 3.00 -1.07
C MET A 73 -0.81 2.57 -0.71
N ASP A 74 0.04 3.55 -0.43
CA ASP A 74 1.35 3.29 0.14
C ASP A 74 1.20 2.97 1.63
N ILE A 75 1.38 1.70 2.02
CA ILE A 75 1.33 1.30 3.43
C ILE A 75 2.44 2.03 4.18
N GLY A 76 2.04 2.76 5.22
CA GLY A 76 2.92 3.63 6.00
C GLY A 76 2.94 5.09 5.55
N GLY A 77 2.23 5.43 4.45
CA GLY A 77 2.29 6.75 3.82
C GLY A 77 3.58 6.97 3.05
N PHE A 78 3.56 7.76 1.98
CA PHE A 78 4.74 8.04 1.16
C PHE A 78 5.61 9.15 1.74
N CYS A 79 4.99 10.33 2.02
CA CYS A 79 5.68 11.51 2.53
C CYS A 79 5.81 11.44 4.06
N VAL A 80 7.03 11.22 4.54
CA VAL A 80 7.30 11.07 5.98
C VAL A 80 7.59 12.41 6.65
N GLU A 81 6.95 12.67 7.78
CA GLU A 81 7.25 13.85 8.59
C GLU A 81 8.67 13.76 9.18
N ASN A 82 9.37 14.90 9.18
CA ASN A 82 10.75 14.99 9.66
C ASN A 82 10.92 14.48 11.10
N ARG A 83 9.90 14.60 11.95
CA ARG A 83 9.93 14.11 13.34
C ARG A 83 10.11 12.58 13.41
N TYR A 84 9.50 11.84 12.51
CA TYR A 84 9.67 10.37 12.45
C TYR A 84 11.04 9.97 11.93
N VAL A 85 11.54 10.71 10.92
CA VAL A 85 12.90 10.54 10.41
C VAL A 85 13.93 10.76 11.53
N ALA A 86 13.80 11.88 12.25
CA ALA A 86 14.68 12.21 13.37
C ALA A 86 14.59 11.16 14.50
N GLY A 87 13.37 10.73 14.83
CA GLY A 87 13.13 9.70 15.85
C GLY A 87 13.82 8.37 15.53
N GLN A 88 13.75 7.91 14.29
CA GLN A 88 14.46 6.68 13.89
C GLN A 88 15.98 6.86 13.86
N MET A 89 16.47 8.01 13.39
CA MET A 89 17.91 8.29 13.40
C MET A 89 18.47 8.31 14.83
N GLU A 90 17.73 8.89 15.78
CA GLU A 90 18.08 8.87 17.20
C GLU A 90 18.11 7.45 17.75
N PHE A 91 17.07 6.66 17.47
CA PHE A 91 17.01 5.27 17.87
C PHE A 91 18.20 4.45 17.32
N ASN A 92 18.50 4.59 16.04
CA ASN A 92 19.60 3.86 15.41
C ASN A 92 20.97 4.24 16.02
N LYS A 93 21.11 5.49 16.50
CA LYS A 93 22.35 5.98 17.11
C LYS A 93 22.49 5.61 18.59
N THR A 94 21.39 5.61 19.32
CA THR A 94 21.40 5.56 20.81
C THR A 94 20.72 4.32 21.40
N GLY A 95 19.90 3.62 20.60
CA GLY A 95 19.01 2.56 21.08
C GLY A 95 17.80 3.07 21.89
N ARG A 96 17.63 4.37 22.03
CA ARG A 96 16.52 4.98 22.81
C ARG A 96 15.36 5.36 21.90
N GLU A 97 14.18 4.92 22.26
CA GLU A 97 12.95 5.32 21.58
C GLU A 97 12.40 6.63 22.18
N ASN A 98 12.17 7.61 21.32
CA ASN A 98 11.38 8.78 21.66
C ASN A 98 9.89 8.59 21.29
N ALA A 99 9.03 9.56 21.63
CA ALA A 99 7.59 9.50 21.39
C ALA A 99 7.25 9.42 19.90
N ASP A 100 7.95 10.19 19.06
CA ASP A 100 7.73 10.22 17.61
C ASP A 100 8.05 8.88 16.94
N TYR A 101 9.14 8.23 17.37
CA TYR A 101 9.47 6.92 16.82
C TYR A 101 8.51 5.81 17.26
N LYS A 102 8.00 5.88 18.49
CA LYS A 102 6.93 4.98 18.96
C LYS A 102 5.64 5.17 18.16
N GLU A 103 5.25 6.42 17.93
CA GLU A 103 4.08 6.76 17.12
C GLU A 103 4.24 6.26 15.68
N TRP A 104 5.41 6.46 15.07
CA TRP A 104 5.70 5.97 13.72
C TRP A 104 5.56 4.45 13.61
N ARG A 105 6.05 3.69 14.61
CA ARG A 105 5.87 2.23 14.68
C ARG A 105 4.41 1.85 14.78
N GLU A 106 3.65 2.50 15.67
CA GLU A 106 2.22 2.24 15.83
C GLU A 106 1.45 2.54 14.55
N LEU A 107 1.67 3.69 13.94
CA LEU A 107 1.02 4.11 12.70
C LEU A 107 1.29 3.12 11.57
N ASN A 108 2.55 2.72 11.36
CA ASN A 108 2.88 1.71 10.36
C ASN A 108 2.20 0.37 10.67
N THR A 109 2.16 -0.05 11.92
CA THR A 109 1.49 -1.29 12.34
C THR A 109 0.01 -1.26 11.96
N ARG A 110 -0.71 -0.16 12.24
CA ARG A 110 -2.11 0.00 11.87
C ARG A 110 -2.31 0.03 10.36
N TRP A 111 -1.40 0.67 9.65
CA TRP A 111 -1.45 0.69 8.19
C TRP A 111 -1.26 -0.70 7.56
N TYR A 112 -0.36 -1.51 8.11
CA TYR A 112 -0.22 -2.92 7.70
C TYR A 112 -1.48 -3.74 8.00
N GLN A 113 -2.13 -3.51 9.14
CA GLN A 113 -3.39 -4.16 9.49
C GLN A 113 -4.48 -3.86 8.45
N PHE A 114 -4.65 -2.60 8.10
CA PHE A 114 -5.61 -2.20 7.05
C PHE A 114 -5.18 -2.72 5.66
N GLY A 115 -3.92 -2.54 5.31
CA GLY A 115 -3.38 -2.93 4.00
C GLY A 115 -3.51 -4.42 3.71
N ALA A 116 -3.49 -5.28 4.73
CA ALA A 116 -3.66 -6.73 4.56
C ALA A 116 -4.98 -7.11 3.88
N PHE A 117 -6.00 -6.25 3.95
CA PHE A 117 -7.31 -6.44 3.32
C PHE A 117 -7.47 -5.70 1.99
N CYS A 118 -6.51 -4.89 1.59
CA CYS A 118 -6.56 -4.20 0.30
C CYS A 118 -6.23 -5.15 -0.86
N PRO A 119 -6.77 -4.92 -2.08
CA PRO A 119 -6.47 -5.75 -3.24
C PRO A 119 -4.98 -5.91 -3.52
N LEU A 120 -4.20 -4.83 -3.40
CA LEU A 120 -2.74 -4.85 -3.45
C LEU A 120 -2.17 -4.56 -2.07
N PHE A 121 -1.24 -5.42 -1.62
CA PHE A 121 -0.57 -5.29 -0.33
C PHE A 121 0.88 -4.87 -0.56
N ARG A 122 1.18 -3.59 -0.37
CA ARG A 122 2.47 -3.00 -0.71
C ARG A 122 2.88 -1.92 0.29
N ALA A 123 3.99 -2.12 1.00
CA ALA A 123 4.65 -1.06 1.74
C ALA A 123 5.53 -0.23 0.81
N HIS A 124 5.41 1.09 0.86
CA HIS A 124 6.17 2.00 -0.01
C HIS A 124 6.21 3.42 0.55
N GLY A 125 7.33 4.12 0.32
CA GLY A 125 7.47 5.52 0.68
C GLY A 125 8.92 5.95 0.90
N GLN A 126 9.08 7.21 1.30
CA GLN A 126 10.38 7.78 1.67
C GLN A 126 10.93 7.11 2.94
N TYR A 127 12.23 7.32 3.21
CA TYR A 127 12.85 6.92 4.48
C TYR A 127 12.06 7.53 5.67
N PRO A 128 11.86 6.78 6.76
CA PRO A 128 12.40 5.48 7.15
C PRO A 128 11.83 4.29 6.37
N TYR A 129 12.64 3.22 6.20
CA TYR A 129 12.25 1.99 5.54
C TYR A 129 11.14 1.26 6.28
N ARG A 130 10.22 0.62 5.52
CA ARG A 130 8.98 0.04 6.03
C ARG A 130 8.94 -1.47 6.04
N GLU A 131 10.06 -2.13 5.77
CA GLU A 131 10.15 -3.56 6.00
C GLU A 131 10.00 -3.86 7.49
N VAL A 132 9.34 -4.96 7.80
CA VAL A 132 8.95 -5.28 9.18
C VAL A 132 10.11 -5.21 10.17
N TRP A 133 11.30 -5.65 9.76
CA TRP A 133 12.51 -5.62 10.59
C TRP A 133 13.12 -4.22 10.78
N ASN A 134 12.78 -3.28 9.90
CA ASN A 134 13.15 -1.87 10.02
C ASN A 134 12.16 -1.09 10.89
N ILE A 135 10.90 -1.52 10.92
CA ILE A 135 9.88 -0.91 11.80
C ILE A 135 10.15 -1.32 13.24
N ALA A 136 10.39 -2.60 13.50
CA ALA A 136 10.64 -3.09 14.86
C ALA A 136 11.47 -4.37 14.85
N PRO A 137 12.26 -4.64 15.91
CA PRO A 137 13.01 -5.89 16.03
C PRO A 137 12.06 -7.07 16.26
N ALA A 138 12.54 -8.27 15.91
CA ALA A 138 11.82 -9.52 16.17
C ALA A 138 11.45 -9.65 17.66
N GLY A 139 10.20 -10.06 17.92
CA GLY A 139 9.65 -10.14 19.28
C GLY A 139 8.96 -8.86 19.76
N HIS A 140 9.20 -7.72 19.15
CA HIS A 140 8.47 -6.50 19.48
C HIS A 140 6.98 -6.61 19.10
N PRO A 141 6.01 -6.06 19.87
CA PRO A 141 4.59 -6.15 19.56
C PRO A 141 4.22 -5.69 18.14
N CYS A 142 4.81 -4.60 17.65
CA CYS A 142 4.60 -4.11 16.28
C CYS A 142 5.09 -5.11 15.25
N TYR A 143 6.29 -5.70 15.44
CA TYR A 143 6.81 -6.74 14.55
C TYR A 143 5.86 -7.94 14.50
N ASN A 144 5.47 -8.45 15.66
CA ASN A 144 4.60 -9.62 15.76
C ASN A 144 3.24 -9.37 15.09
N SER A 145 2.67 -8.18 15.28
CA SER A 145 1.43 -7.77 14.63
C SER A 145 1.56 -7.72 13.11
N ILE A 146 2.59 -7.05 12.59
CA ILE A 146 2.83 -6.94 11.14
C ILE A 146 3.02 -8.33 10.52
N VAL A 147 3.83 -9.19 11.15
CA VAL A 147 4.03 -10.58 10.67
C VAL A 147 2.74 -11.37 10.69
N TYR A 148 1.93 -11.23 11.75
CA TYR A 148 0.63 -11.89 11.82
C TYR A 148 -0.29 -11.49 10.66
N TYR A 149 -0.47 -10.19 10.41
CA TYR A 149 -1.32 -9.70 9.33
C TYR A 149 -0.76 -10.00 7.94
N THR A 150 0.55 -10.03 7.79
CA THR A 150 1.18 -10.50 6.56
C THR A 150 0.88 -11.97 6.28
N LYS A 151 1.02 -12.84 7.29
CA LYS A 151 0.65 -14.27 7.18
C LYS A 151 -0.84 -14.44 6.91
N LEU A 152 -1.70 -13.68 7.60
CA LEU A 152 -3.14 -13.67 7.35
C LEU A 152 -3.44 -13.31 5.88
N ARG A 153 -2.76 -12.29 5.33
CA ARG A 153 -2.89 -11.93 3.91
C ARG A 153 -2.57 -13.10 2.99
N TYR A 154 -1.49 -13.82 3.24
CA TYR A 154 -1.14 -15.00 2.44
C TYR A 154 -2.18 -16.12 2.56
N ASN A 155 -2.71 -16.35 3.74
CA ASN A 155 -3.80 -17.32 3.95
C ASN A 155 -5.09 -16.93 3.22
N MET A 156 -5.34 -15.62 3.06
CA MET A 156 -6.51 -15.09 2.34
C MET A 156 -6.30 -15.04 0.81
N MET A 157 -5.12 -15.36 0.29
CA MET A 157 -4.83 -15.26 -1.15
C MET A 157 -5.82 -16.01 -2.04
N PRO A 158 -6.22 -17.27 -1.74
CA PRO A 158 -7.22 -17.97 -2.55
C PRO A 158 -8.57 -17.25 -2.58
N TYR A 159 -8.99 -16.68 -1.45
CA TYR A 159 -10.24 -15.91 -1.36
C TYR A 159 -10.15 -14.61 -2.18
N ILE A 160 -9.06 -13.84 -2.03
CA ILE A 160 -8.84 -12.59 -2.78
C ILE A 160 -8.74 -12.87 -4.28
N TYR A 161 -8.07 -13.96 -4.66
CA TYR A 161 -7.98 -14.39 -6.06
C TYR A 161 -9.35 -14.73 -6.64
N SER A 162 -10.20 -15.42 -5.86
CA SER A 162 -11.58 -15.74 -6.28
C SER A 162 -12.43 -14.48 -6.48
N LEU A 163 -12.30 -13.48 -5.60
CA LEU A 163 -12.97 -12.19 -5.76
C LEU A 163 -12.53 -11.44 -7.02
N ALA A 164 -11.27 -11.57 -7.40
CA ALA A 164 -10.76 -10.93 -8.61
C ALA A 164 -11.27 -11.59 -9.90
N GLY A 165 -11.82 -12.80 -9.84
CA GLY A 165 -12.40 -13.54 -10.96
C GLY A 165 -13.92 -13.37 -11.11
N CYS A 166 -14.57 -12.67 -10.18
CA CYS A 166 -16.00 -12.36 -10.23
C CYS A 166 -16.24 -11.06 -10.97
#